data_ee68a6e7db3f2cc21369b86b891fb02d
#
_entry.id   ee68a6e7db3f2cc21369b86b891fb02d
#
_cell.length_a   1.000
_cell.length_b   1.000
_cell.length_c   1.000
_cell.angle_alpha   90.00
_cell.angle_beta   90.00
_cell.angle_gamma   90.00
#
_symmetry.space_group_name_H-M   'P 1'
#
loop_
_entity.id
_entity.type
_entity.pdbx_description
1 polymer ?
#
loop_
_entity_poly.entity_id
_entity_poly.type
_entity_poly.pdbx_seq_one_letter_code
_entity_poly.pdbx_strand_id
1 'polypeptide(L)'
;MARSLPFNIAVACSVLLFVCTTLVCCNNGRRVGDALDTEFGGFSVPLEHSFEIDDVAKFQVRGALILKPGREPTASLSQNQLSGEDRTKLKEVAAVDGLYRIRVPRVFLQTDRQTERQLEGYLTAFVRACAMVESHLSDSIALHTDVSGYLIGVSIVTLPGACRGTEVEDEVDLEVFNTTLRVLPPINAPEPDTSRFLERIEMESEKKSKNPQEQKSFFAKYWYLILGGAIFLMVTNSATPPAGGDREQS
;
A
#
# COMPACT_ATOMS: atom_id res chain seq x y z
N MET A 1 -23.42 -69.70 26.01
CA MET A 1 -22.45 -69.33 27.04
C MET A 1 -22.11 -67.87 26.86
N ALA A 2 -22.80 -66.98 27.58
CA ALA A 2 -22.56 -65.55 27.54
C ALA A 2 -21.52 -65.20 28.62
N ARG A 3 -20.36 -64.73 28.23
CA ARG A 3 -19.31 -64.26 29.15
C ARG A 3 -19.67 -62.81 29.59
N SER A 4 -20.06 -62.69 30.87
CA SER A 4 -20.24 -61.41 31.51
C SER A 4 -18.87 -60.69 31.65
N LEU A 5 -18.73 -59.53 31.04
CA LEU A 5 -17.58 -58.64 31.27
C LEU A 5 -17.58 -58.16 32.72
N PRO A 6 -16.45 -58.11 33.39
CA PRO A 6 -16.37 -57.67 34.78
C PRO A 6 -16.76 -56.18 34.89
N PHE A 7 -17.61 -55.91 35.89
CA PHE A 7 -18.21 -54.62 36.21
C PHE A 7 -17.21 -53.44 36.27
N ASN A 8 -15.97 -53.73 36.63
CA ASN A 8 -14.91 -52.73 36.71
C ASN A 8 -14.44 -52.12 35.36
N ILE A 9 -14.58 -52.88 34.25
CA ILE A 9 -14.17 -52.37 32.94
C ILE A 9 -15.24 -51.43 32.37
N ALA A 10 -16.52 -51.67 32.64
CA ALA A 10 -17.61 -50.82 32.20
C ALA A 10 -17.59 -49.44 32.88
N VAL A 11 -17.24 -49.40 34.19
CA VAL A 11 -17.10 -48.17 34.99
C VAL A 11 -15.87 -47.38 34.52
N ALA A 12 -14.74 -48.04 34.23
CA ALA A 12 -13.54 -47.37 33.71
C ALA A 12 -13.76 -46.76 32.33
N CYS A 13 -14.46 -47.42 31.41
CA CYS A 13 -14.82 -46.84 30.10
C CYS A 13 -15.79 -45.65 30.22
N SER A 14 -16.74 -45.70 31.17
CA SER A 14 -17.69 -44.60 31.38
C SER A 14 -17.00 -43.34 31.92
N VAL A 15 -16.04 -43.48 32.84
CA VAL A 15 -15.25 -42.38 33.39
C VAL A 15 -14.31 -41.78 32.34
N LEU A 16 -13.69 -42.62 31.48
CA LEU A 16 -12.84 -42.16 30.39
C LEU A 16 -13.63 -41.39 29.33
N LEU A 17 -14.85 -41.80 28.98
CA LEU A 17 -15.73 -41.08 28.08
C LEU A 17 -16.18 -39.72 28.66
N PHE A 18 -16.44 -39.66 29.98
CA PHE A 18 -16.82 -38.39 30.63
C PHE A 18 -15.66 -37.38 30.71
N VAL A 19 -14.42 -37.86 30.95
CA VAL A 19 -13.22 -37.03 30.96
C VAL A 19 -12.89 -36.53 29.53
N CYS A 20 -13.09 -37.35 28.49
CA CYS A 20 -12.90 -36.90 27.10
C CYS A 20 -13.92 -35.83 26.67
N THR A 21 -15.18 -35.90 27.15
CA THR A 21 -16.18 -34.88 26.81
C THR A 21 -15.93 -33.55 27.51
N THR A 22 -15.31 -33.53 28.68
CA THR A 22 -14.94 -32.30 29.38
C THR A 22 -13.65 -31.65 28.84
N LEU A 23 -12.73 -32.41 28.23
CA LEU A 23 -11.51 -31.89 27.62
C LEU A 23 -11.75 -31.33 26.21
N VAL A 24 -12.80 -31.71 25.51
CA VAL A 24 -13.15 -31.17 24.20
C VAL A 24 -13.85 -29.79 24.28
N CYS A 25 -14.40 -29.40 25.43
CA CYS A 25 -15.07 -28.11 25.60
C CYS A 25 -14.15 -26.93 25.93
N CYS A 26 -12.85 -27.12 26.14
CA CYS A 26 -11.94 -26.02 26.49
C CYS A 26 -10.97 -25.57 25.39
N ASN A 27 -11.16 -26.02 24.16
CA ASN A 27 -10.30 -25.58 23.02
C ASN A 27 -11.06 -24.80 21.97
N ASN A 28 -12.14 -24.09 22.36
CA ASN A 28 -12.65 -22.98 21.54
C ASN A 28 -11.93 -21.71 21.98
N GLY A 29 -10.66 -21.60 21.60
CA GLY A 29 -10.00 -20.32 21.44
C GLY A 29 -10.78 -19.55 20.39
N ARG A 30 -11.85 -18.84 20.79
CA ARG A 30 -12.48 -17.81 19.99
C ARG A 30 -11.37 -16.85 19.57
N ARG A 31 -10.97 -16.96 18.32
CA ARG A 31 -10.30 -15.86 17.64
C ARG A 31 -11.24 -14.66 17.79
N VAL A 32 -10.80 -13.63 18.48
CA VAL A 32 -11.50 -12.35 18.69
C VAL A 32 -11.69 -11.61 17.35
N GLY A 33 -11.72 -12.30 16.23
CA GLY A 33 -11.93 -11.76 14.89
C GLY A 33 -13.27 -12.11 14.25
N ASP A 34 -14.06 -13.04 14.83
CA ASP A 34 -15.14 -13.69 14.06
C ASP A 34 -16.57 -13.27 14.45
N ALA A 35 -16.74 -12.23 15.26
CA ALA A 35 -18.05 -11.86 15.81
C ALA A 35 -18.62 -10.51 15.33
N LEU A 36 -18.04 -9.91 14.28
CA LEU A 36 -18.59 -8.70 13.64
C LEU A 36 -18.59 -8.85 12.12
N ASP A 37 -19.02 -10.02 11.61
CA ASP A 37 -19.55 -10.12 10.26
C ASP A 37 -20.87 -9.35 10.25
N THR A 38 -20.71 -8.05 10.09
CA THR A 38 -21.81 -7.09 10.03
C THR A 38 -22.56 -7.27 8.73
N GLU A 39 -23.89 -7.23 8.81
CA GLU A 39 -24.88 -7.17 7.72
C GLU A 39 -24.59 -6.11 6.61
N PHE A 40 -23.44 -5.46 6.63
CA PHE A 40 -23.06 -4.35 5.74
C PHE A 40 -21.79 -4.58 4.91
N GLY A 41 -21.28 -5.79 4.82
CA GLY A 41 -20.17 -6.12 3.88
C GLY A 41 -18.83 -5.44 4.20
N GLY A 42 -18.60 -5.03 5.46
CA GLY A 42 -17.30 -4.54 5.94
C GLY A 42 -16.49 -5.63 6.64
N PHE A 43 -15.17 -5.47 6.72
CA PHE A 43 -14.28 -6.35 7.49
C PHE A 43 -13.57 -5.57 8.60
N SER A 44 -13.25 -6.25 9.70
CA SER A 44 -12.65 -5.66 10.88
C SER A 44 -11.15 -5.93 10.92
N VAL A 45 -10.37 -4.89 11.22
CA VAL A 45 -8.89 -4.94 11.31
C VAL A 45 -8.47 -4.32 12.64
N PRO A 46 -7.55 -4.92 13.41
CA PRO A 46 -7.09 -4.34 14.65
C PRO A 46 -6.27 -3.07 14.40
N LEU A 47 -6.58 -2.01 15.15
CA LEU A 47 -5.73 -0.86 15.36
C LEU A 47 -4.97 -1.08 16.66
N GLU A 48 -3.66 -1.14 16.59
CA GLU A 48 -2.82 -1.35 17.76
C GLU A 48 -1.99 -0.12 18.06
N HIS A 49 -1.64 0.09 19.31
CA HIS A 49 -0.79 1.18 19.77
C HIS A 49 0.32 0.69 20.71
N SER A 50 1.37 1.50 20.84
CA SER A 50 2.47 1.27 21.77
C SER A 50 3.06 2.61 22.20
N PHE A 51 3.35 2.73 23.47
CA PHE A 51 4.07 3.84 24.08
C PHE A 51 4.92 3.28 25.23
N GLU A 52 6.23 3.19 25.01
CA GLU A 52 7.19 2.58 25.92
C GLU A 52 8.34 3.57 26.18
N ILE A 53 8.85 3.57 27.43
CA ILE A 53 9.97 4.43 27.85
C ILE A 53 11.28 3.89 27.25
N ASP A 54 11.42 2.57 27.20
CA ASP A 54 12.64 1.87 26.71
C ASP A 54 12.76 1.79 25.20
N ASP A 55 11.88 2.46 24.46
CA ASP A 55 11.82 2.47 22.98
C ASP A 55 11.52 1.10 22.33
N VAL A 56 11.33 0.05 23.14
CA VAL A 56 10.93 -1.28 22.68
C VAL A 56 9.42 -1.32 22.52
N ALA A 57 8.94 -1.27 21.29
CA ALA A 57 7.52 -1.21 21.01
C ALA A 57 6.79 -2.51 21.44
N LYS A 58 5.89 -2.38 22.40
CA LYS A 58 4.94 -3.43 22.82
C LYS A 58 3.54 -3.04 22.41
N PHE A 59 3.08 -3.61 21.31
CA PHE A 59 1.80 -3.23 20.74
C PHE A 59 0.64 -3.93 21.46
N GLN A 60 -0.38 -3.14 21.82
CA GLN A 60 -1.64 -3.56 22.40
C GLN A 60 -2.78 -3.10 21.48
N VAL A 61 -3.94 -3.77 21.56
CA VAL A 61 -5.10 -3.41 20.75
C VAL A 61 -5.74 -2.16 21.34
N ARG A 62 -5.69 -1.05 20.57
CA ARG A 62 -6.40 0.20 20.87
C ARG A 62 -7.88 0.10 20.50
N GLY A 63 -8.18 -0.57 19.37
CA GLY A 63 -9.53 -0.70 18.87
C GLY A 63 -9.60 -1.50 17.58
N ALA A 64 -10.75 -1.45 16.92
CA ALA A 64 -11.01 -2.14 15.67
C ALA A 64 -11.41 -1.14 14.57
N LEU A 65 -10.72 -1.19 13.44
CA LEU A 65 -11.08 -0.50 12.22
C LEU A 65 -12.08 -1.35 11.44
N ILE A 66 -13.24 -0.82 11.16
CA ILE A 66 -14.25 -1.46 10.30
C ILE A 66 -14.13 -0.79 8.93
N LEU A 67 -13.57 -1.52 7.98
CA LEU A 67 -13.30 -1.05 6.62
C LEU A 67 -14.39 -1.54 5.69
N LYS A 68 -15.01 -0.63 4.94
CA LYS A 68 -16.03 -0.95 3.95
C LYS A 68 -15.45 -0.70 2.56
N PRO A 69 -15.25 -1.77 1.77
CA PRO A 69 -14.79 -1.65 0.40
C PRO A 69 -15.90 -1.04 -0.47
N GLY A 70 -15.49 -0.36 -1.55
CA GLY A 70 -16.42 0.25 -2.49
C GLY A 70 -15.74 1.25 -3.41
N ARG A 71 -16.51 1.90 -4.25
CA ARG A 71 -15.99 2.96 -5.14
C ARG A 71 -15.42 4.13 -4.34
N GLU A 72 -16.02 4.43 -3.20
CA GLU A 72 -15.49 5.34 -2.18
C GLU A 72 -15.33 4.53 -0.90
N PRO A 73 -14.11 4.06 -0.60
CA PRO A 73 -13.88 3.26 0.58
C PRO A 73 -14.10 4.11 1.83
N THR A 74 -14.85 3.57 2.77
CA THR A 74 -15.11 4.22 4.05
C THR A 74 -14.56 3.39 5.19
N ALA A 75 -14.21 4.05 6.28
CA ALA A 75 -13.75 3.40 7.49
C ALA A 75 -14.47 3.98 8.70
N SER A 76 -14.76 3.13 9.66
CA SER A 76 -15.21 3.51 11.00
C SER A 76 -14.32 2.86 12.04
N LEU A 77 -14.25 3.46 13.23
CA LEU A 77 -13.36 3.02 14.30
C LEU A 77 -14.18 2.78 15.56
N SER A 78 -14.02 1.59 16.13
CA SER A 78 -14.48 1.27 17.48
C SER A 78 -13.27 1.21 18.39
N GLN A 79 -13.24 2.01 19.45
CA GLN A 79 -12.09 2.17 20.35
C GLN A 79 -12.42 1.75 21.77
N ASN A 80 -11.41 1.21 22.45
CA ASN A 80 -11.45 0.94 23.88
C ASN A 80 -11.03 2.21 24.65
N GLN A 81 -11.50 2.32 25.88
CA GLN A 81 -11.02 3.33 26.82
C GLN A 81 -9.58 3.00 27.25
N LEU A 82 -8.79 4.03 27.53
CA LEU A 82 -7.44 3.86 28.02
C LEU A 82 -7.49 3.46 29.51
N SER A 83 -6.80 2.39 29.87
CA SER A 83 -6.76 1.92 31.27
C SER A 83 -6.06 2.94 32.17
N GLY A 84 -6.31 2.87 33.48
CA GLY A 84 -5.63 3.77 34.45
C GLY A 84 -4.11 3.60 34.45
N GLU A 85 -3.62 2.37 34.28
CA GLU A 85 -2.19 2.07 34.18
C GLU A 85 -1.60 2.68 32.91
N ASP A 86 -2.30 2.53 31.77
CA ASP A 86 -1.84 3.07 30.49
C ASP A 86 -1.85 4.61 30.48
N ARG A 87 -2.79 5.26 31.19
CA ARG A 87 -2.81 6.73 31.34
C ARG A 87 -1.57 7.22 32.07
N THR A 88 -1.21 6.59 33.19
CA THR A 88 -0.01 6.92 33.94
C THR A 88 1.24 6.71 33.10
N LYS A 89 1.34 5.56 32.44
CA LYS A 89 2.43 5.23 31.55
C LYS A 89 2.56 6.21 30.37
N LEU A 90 1.44 6.63 29.77
CA LEU A 90 1.46 7.61 28.68
C LEU A 90 1.99 8.98 29.15
N LYS A 91 1.61 9.42 30.36
CA LYS A 91 2.13 10.65 30.96
C LYS A 91 3.64 10.53 31.23
N GLU A 92 4.10 9.40 31.75
CA GLU A 92 5.54 9.15 31.97
C GLU A 92 6.33 9.18 30.65
N VAL A 93 5.82 8.52 29.61
CA VAL A 93 6.45 8.57 28.27
C VAL A 93 6.42 9.98 27.67
N ALA A 94 5.36 10.75 27.91
CA ALA A 94 5.27 12.14 27.48
C ALA A 94 6.31 13.03 28.19
N ALA A 95 6.56 12.81 29.48
CA ALA A 95 7.53 13.57 30.26
C ALA A 95 9.00 13.38 29.79
N VAL A 96 9.31 12.22 29.22
CA VAL A 96 10.64 11.92 28.62
C VAL A 96 10.70 12.17 27.12
N ASP A 97 9.71 12.86 26.56
CA ASP A 97 9.60 13.16 25.11
C ASP A 97 9.57 11.90 24.24
N GLY A 98 9.01 10.82 24.77
CA GLY A 98 8.88 9.55 24.09
C GLY A 98 7.83 9.56 22.96
N LEU A 99 7.69 8.43 22.27
CA LEU A 99 6.82 8.30 21.10
C LEU A 99 5.58 7.47 21.41
N TYR A 100 4.44 7.97 20.93
CA TYR A 100 3.21 7.22 20.80
C TYR A 100 3.14 6.65 19.38
N ARG A 101 3.12 5.34 19.26
CA ARG A 101 3.14 4.60 17.97
C ARG A 101 1.82 3.92 17.74
N ILE A 102 1.37 3.90 16.50
CA ILE A 102 0.24 3.08 16.06
C ILE A 102 0.70 2.12 14.95
N ARG A 103 0.01 1.00 14.83
CA ARG A 103 0.17 0.09 13.69
C ARG A 103 -1.16 -0.52 13.26
N VAL A 104 -1.25 -0.81 11.96
CA VAL A 104 -2.38 -1.48 11.32
C VAL A 104 -1.81 -2.57 10.42
N PRO A 105 -2.36 -3.79 10.39
CA PRO A 105 -1.92 -4.81 9.44
C PRO A 105 -2.18 -4.36 8.01
N ARG A 106 -1.36 -4.80 7.08
CA ARG A 106 -1.56 -4.56 5.64
C ARG A 106 -2.73 -5.38 5.16
N VAL A 107 -3.72 -4.73 4.57
CA VAL A 107 -4.94 -5.36 4.08
C VAL A 107 -5.31 -4.85 2.69
N PHE A 108 -6.11 -5.65 1.99
CA PHE A 108 -6.66 -5.31 0.69
C PHE A 108 -8.13 -4.91 0.85
N LEU A 109 -8.50 -3.73 0.35
CA LEU A 109 -9.83 -3.13 0.52
C LEU A 109 -10.80 -3.50 -0.61
N GLN A 110 -10.37 -4.23 -1.63
CA GLN A 110 -11.22 -4.62 -2.75
C GLN A 110 -11.96 -5.94 -2.48
N THR A 111 -13.26 -5.91 -2.76
CA THR A 111 -14.18 -7.01 -2.50
C THR A 111 -14.02 -8.11 -3.54
N ASP A 112 -13.17 -9.08 -3.27
CA ASP A 112 -13.38 -10.41 -3.83
C ASP A 112 -13.41 -11.41 -2.66
N ARG A 113 -14.59 -11.94 -2.38
CA ARG A 113 -14.96 -12.73 -1.20
C ARG A 113 -14.12 -14.00 -0.96
N GLN A 114 -13.09 -14.25 -1.76
CA GLN A 114 -12.31 -15.48 -1.69
C GLN A 114 -10.83 -15.29 -1.36
N THR A 115 -10.37 -14.07 -1.13
CA THR A 115 -8.97 -13.87 -0.82
C THR A 115 -8.81 -12.76 0.23
N GLU A 116 -9.17 -13.05 1.48
CA GLU A 116 -8.63 -12.34 2.65
C GLU A 116 -7.11 -12.56 2.70
N ARG A 117 -6.39 -11.96 1.78
CA ARG A 117 -4.94 -11.92 1.86
C ARG A 117 -4.58 -10.75 2.77
N GLN A 118 -4.47 -11.05 4.06
CA GLN A 118 -3.60 -10.26 4.91
C GLN A 118 -2.21 -10.36 4.28
N LEU A 119 -1.74 -9.25 3.71
CA LEU A 119 -0.36 -9.16 3.32
C LEU A 119 0.49 -9.24 4.59
N GLU A 120 1.59 -9.98 4.55
CA GLU A 120 2.52 -10.00 5.65
C GLU A 120 3.02 -8.59 5.95
N GLY A 121 2.98 -8.18 7.21
CA GLY A 121 3.51 -6.94 7.70
C GLY A 121 2.48 -5.94 8.22
N TYR A 122 3.00 -4.89 8.83
CA TYR A 122 2.24 -3.81 9.45
C TYR A 122 2.64 -2.47 8.84
N LEU A 123 1.69 -1.55 8.82
CA LEU A 123 1.92 -0.14 8.56
C LEU A 123 1.99 0.58 9.90
N THR A 124 3.03 1.35 10.13
CA THR A 124 3.28 2.03 11.39
C THR A 124 3.34 3.54 11.20
N ALA A 125 2.84 4.27 12.19
CA ALA A 125 2.99 5.72 12.29
C ALA A 125 3.22 6.10 13.75
N PHE A 126 3.73 7.31 14.00
CA PHE A 126 3.99 7.78 15.35
C PHE A 126 3.79 9.29 15.47
N VAL A 127 3.52 9.72 16.69
CA VAL A 127 3.55 11.12 17.14
C VAL A 127 4.28 11.19 18.46
N ARG A 128 4.63 12.39 18.91
CA ARG A 128 5.17 12.58 20.26
C ARG A 128 4.08 12.27 21.30
N ALA A 129 4.44 11.56 22.37
CA ALA A 129 3.51 11.21 23.43
C ALA A 129 2.96 12.47 24.13
N CYS A 130 3.78 13.51 24.30
CA CYS A 130 3.35 14.80 24.85
C CYS A 130 2.22 15.44 23.99
N ALA A 131 2.29 15.32 22.66
CA ALA A 131 1.24 15.85 21.80
C ALA A 131 -0.09 15.09 21.95
N MET A 132 -0.03 13.75 22.19
CA MET A 132 -1.23 12.97 22.51
C MET A 132 -1.85 13.37 23.85
N VAL A 133 -1.02 13.66 24.86
CA VAL A 133 -1.50 14.12 26.17
C VAL A 133 -2.10 15.52 26.07
N GLU A 134 -1.40 16.49 25.50
CA GLU A 134 -1.87 17.87 25.33
C GLU A 134 -3.12 17.98 24.44
N SER A 135 -3.30 17.07 23.49
CA SER A 135 -4.50 17.01 22.67
C SER A 135 -5.70 16.32 23.34
N HIS A 136 -5.55 15.89 24.62
CA HIS A 136 -6.57 15.10 25.33
C HIS A 136 -7.01 13.88 24.52
N LEU A 137 -6.04 13.12 23.97
CA LEU A 137 -6.25 11.96 23.08
C LEU A 137 -7.06 12.31 21.81
N SER A 138 -7.06 13.59 21.39
CA SER A 138 -7.70 13.99 20.13
C SER A 138 -6.72 13.84 18.98
N ASP A 139 -6.99 12.90 18.08
CA ASP A 139 -6.15 12.58 16.94
C ASP A 139 -6.93 12.41 15.63
N SER A 140 -6.22 12.56 14.54
CA SER A 140 -6.73 12.26 13.20
C SER A 140 -5.85 11.19 12.58
N ILE A 141 -6.44 10.05 12.25
CA ILE A 141 -5.78 8.93 11.59
C ILE A 141 -6.21 8.91 10.13
N ALA A 142 -5.25 8.89 9.21
CA ALA A 142 -5.50 8.74 7.80
C ALA A 142 -4.91 7.42 7.28
N LEU A 143 -5.74 6.66 6.58
CA LEU A 143 -5.40 5.41 5.90
C LEU A 143 -5.20 5.71 4.43
N HIS A 144 -4.00 5.46 3.91
CA HIS A 144 -3.64 5.73 2.52
C HIS A 144 -3.78 4.44 1.70
N THR A 145 -4.52 4.52 0.62
CA THR A 145 -4.72 3.39 -0.30
C THR A 145 -4.06 3.64 -1.65
N ASP A 146 -3.71 2.59 -2.36
CA ASP A 146 -3.26 2.66 -3.75
C ASP A 146 -4.45 2.58 -4.73
N VAL A 147 -4.16 2.67 -6.02
CA VAL A 147 -5.16 2.54 -7.10
C VAL A 147 -5.82 1.17 -7.16
N SER A 148 -5.18 0.15 -6.61
CA SER A 148 -5.67 -1.23 -6.56
C SER A 148 -6.50 -1.51 -5.30
N GLY A 149 -6.54 -0.56 -4.34
CA GLY A 149 -7.25 -0.70 -3.07
C GLY A 149 -6.41 -1.37 -1.96
N TYR A 150 -5.09 -1.47 -2.11
CA TYR A 150 -4.22 -1.90 -1.01
C TYR A 150 -4.00 -0.77 -0.02
N LEU A 151 -4.02 -1.09 1.27
CA LEU A 151 -3.59 -0.16 2.30
C LEU A 151 -2.06 -0.07 2.28
N ILE A 152 -1.53 1.09 1.88
CA ILE A 152 -0.09 1.33 1.67
C ILE A 152 0.55 2.20 2.74
N GLY A 153 -0.26 2.95 3.50
CA GLY A 153 0.25 3.83 4.55
C GLY A 153 -0.79 4.15 5.60
N VAL A 154 -0.32 4.48 6.78
CA VAL A 154 -1.10 5.05 7.87
C VAL A 154 -0.39 6.31 8.35
N SER A 155 -1.13 7.35 8.69
CA SER A 155 -0.59 8.56 9.33
C SER A 155 -1.47 8.94 10.51
N ILE A 156 -0.85 9.57 11.51
CA ILE A 156 -1.51 10.08 12.70
C ILE A 156 -1.07 11.51 12.95
N VAL A 157 -2.02 12.36 13.29
CA VAL A 157 -1.79 13.77 13.65
C VAL A 157 -2.64 14.11 14.86
N THR A 158 -2.08 14.80 15.84
CA THR A 158 -2.81 15.28 17.03
C THR A 158 -3.40 16.66 16.80
N LEU A 159 -4.48 17.00 17.50
CA LEU A 159 -5.20 18.26 17.41
C LEU A 159 -5.38 18.88 18.83
N PRO A 160 -4.58 19.87 19.27
CA PRO A 160 -3.48 20.54 18.57
C PRO A 160 -2.24 19.67 18.36
N GLY A 161 -1.42 19.98 17.36
CA GLY A 161 -0.30 19.14 16.90
C GLY A 161 1.05 19.38 17.57
N ALA A 162 1.14 20.20 18.62
CA ALA A 162 2.41 20.62 19.18
C ALA A 162 2.50 20.37 20.70
N CYS A 163 3.67 19.94 21.15
CA CYS A 163 4.01 19.93 22.58
C CYS A 163 4.45 21.33 23.00
N ARG A 164 3.88 21.86 24.07
CA ARG A 164 4.19 23.20 24.62
C ARG A 164 5.34 23.20 25.64
N GLY A 165 5.85 22.02 25.96
CA GLY A 165 6.93 21.86 26.96
C GLY A 165 6.89 20.45 27.58
N THR A 166 7.74 20.24 28.58
CA THR A 166 7.83 19.01 29.35
C THR A 166 6.85 18.94 30.53
N GLU A 167 6.19 20.05 30.87
CA GLU A 167 5.20 20.09 31.93
C GLU A 167 3.85 19.55 31.39
N VAL A 168 3.53 18.34 31.77
CA VAL A 168 2.24 17.73 31.52
C VAL A 168 1.30 18.14 32.65
N GLU A 169 0.17 18.79 32.32
CA GLU A 169 -0.84 19.13 33.32
C GLU A 169 -1.36 17.84 33.99
N ASP A 170 -1.32 17.79 35.32
CA ASP A 170 -1.68 16.60 36.09
C ASP A 170 -3.17 16.23 35.97
N GLU A 171 -4.04 17.22 35.68
CA GLU A 171 -5.49 17.07 35.63
C GLU A 171 -6.03 16.69 34.25
N VAL A 172 -5.17 16.39 33.25
CA VAL A 172 -5.64 16.02 31.93
C VAL A 172 -6.40 14.71 31.96
N ASP A 173 -7.67 14.75 31.50
CA ASP A 173 -8.47 13.54 31.31
C ASP A 173 -8.02 12.80 30.03
N LEU A 174 -7.47 11.60 30.22
CA LEU A 174 -6.98 10.73 29.19
C LEU A 174 -7.80 9.43 29.09
N GLU A 175 -9.09 9.51 29.31
CA GLU A 175 -9.91 8.29 29.40
C GLU A 175 -10.39 7.82 28.02
N VAL A 176 -10.84 8.72 27.16
CA VAL A 176 -11.50 8.41 25.91
C VAL A 176 -10.76 9.03 24.73
N PHE A 177 -10.46 8.23 23.74
CA PHE A 177 -9.91 8.73 22.47
C PHE A 177 -10.98 9.45 21.65
N ASN A 178 -10.64 10.64 21.16
CA ASN A 178 -11.44 11.40 20.20
C ASN A 178 -10.74 11.37 18.83
N THR A 179 -11.00 10.33 18.05
CA THR A 179 -10.29 10.04 16.80
C THR A 179 -11.14 10.34 15.58
N THR A 180 -10.62 11.17 14.69
CA THR A 180 -11.17 11.35 13.35
C THR A 180 -10.45 10.39 12.39
N LEU A 181 -11.21 9.51 11.72
CA LEU A 181 -10.67 8.55 10.76
C LEU A 181 -11.00 8.97 9.33
N ARG A 182 -9.99 8.90 8.45
CA ARG A 182 -10.14 9.19 7.01
C ARG A 182 -9.50 8.11 6.18
N VAL A 183 -10.10 7.77 5.04
CA VAL A 183 -9.49 6.95 3.99
C VAL A 183 -9.13 7.89 2.85
N LEU A 184 -7.86 7.89 2.47
CA LEU A 184 -7.33 8.76 1.42
C LEU A 184 -6.95 7.91 0.20
N PRO A 185 -7.75 7.98 -0.89
CA PRO A 185 -7.40 7.35 -2.14
C PRO A 185 -6.23 8.09 -2.80
N PRO A 186 -5.53 7.46 -3.76
CA PRO A 186 -4.46 8.10 -4.51
C PRO A 186 -5.02 9.28 -5.32
N ILE A 187 -4.28 10.37 -5.33
CA ILE A 187 -4.57 11.56 -6.15
C ILE A 187 -3.68 11.49 -7.37
N ASN A 188 -4.25 11.73 -8.55
CA ASN A 188 -3.46 11.85 -9.77
C ASN A 188 -2.46 13.00 -9.61
N ALA A 189 -1.22 12.75 -10.03
CA ALA A 189 -0.22 13.80 -10.08
C ALA A 189 -0.69 14.90 -11.06
N PRO A 190 -0.40 16.18 -10.77
CA PRO A 190 -0.68 17.25 -11.72
C PRO A 190 0.08 16.99 -13.02
N GLU A 191 -0.60 17.18 -14.13
CA GLU A 191 0.03 17.05 -15.45
C GLU A 191 1.18 18.05 -15.59
N PRO A 192 2.31 17.64 -16.18
CA PRO A 192 3.41 18.56 -16.42
C PRO A 192 2.98 19.65 -17.39
N ASP A 193 3.38 20.89 -17.13
CA ASP A 193 3.15 22.02 -18.05
C ASP A 193 3.98 21.86 -19.31
N THR A 194 3.36 21.29 -20.32
CA THR A 194 3.96 21.07 -21.66
C THR A 194 3.71 22.21 -22.64
N SER A 195 2.99 23.26 -22.24
CA SER A 195 2.58 24.38 -23.12
C SER A 195 3.78 25.00 -23.86
N ARG A 196 4.85 25.34 -23.14
CA ARG A 196 6.08 25.90 -23.72
C ARG A 196 6.80 24.96 -24.69
N PHE A 197 6.68 23.66 -24.46
CA PHE A 197 7.27 22.67 -25.35
C PHE A 197 6.47 22.55 -26.65
N LEU A 198 5.16 22.53 -26.55
CA LEU A 198 4.25 22.49 -27.69
C LEU A 198 4.40 23.74 -28.55
N GLU A 199 4.43 24.96 -27.97
CA GLU A 199 4.70 26.21 -28.69
C GLU A 199 6.02 26.17 -29.45
N ARG A 200 7.07 25.60 -28.87
CA ARG A 200 8.37 25.47 -29.53
C ARG A 200 8.29 24.53 -30.72
N ILE A 201 7.62 23.37 -30.57
CA ILE A 201 7.44 22.44 -31.70
C ILE A 201 6.63 23.08 -32.81
N GLU A 202 5.57 23.82 -32.49
CA GLU A 202 4.76 24.52 -33.46
C GLU A 202 5.59 25.59 -34.22
N MET A 203 6.34 26.40 -33.49
CA MET A 203 7.24 27.39 -34.11
C MET A 203 8.31 26.73 -34.99
N GLU A 204 8.86 25.60 -34.60
CA GLU A 204 9.83 24.86 -35.42
C GLU A 204 9.18 24.25 -36.67
N SER A 205 7.96 23.72 -36.52
CA SER A 205 7.21 23.19 -37.67
C SER A 205 6.84 24.27 -38.67
N GLU A 206 6.43 25.46 -38.18
CA GLU A 206 6.19 26.63 -39.05
C GLU A 206 7.45 27.14 -39.76
N LYS A 207 8.59 27.18 -39.06
CA LYS A 207 9.87 27.55 -39.68
C LYS A 207 10.27 26.56 -40.76
N LYS A 208 10.06 25.26 -40.56
CA LYS A 208 10.32 24.22 -41.56
C LYS A 208 9.38 24.34 -42.76
N SER A 209 8.11 24.69 -42.54
CA SER A 209 7.13 24.88 -43.64
C SER A 209 7.37 26.16 -44.45
N LYS A 210 7.88 27.22 -43.78
CA LYS A 210 8.20 28.51 -44.45
C LYS A 210 9.56 28.50 -45.17
N ASN A 211 10.42 27.50 -44.96
CA ASN A 211 11.71 27.36 -45.60
C ASN A 211 11.77 26.10 -46.49
N PRO A 212 11.11 26.09 -47.67
CA PRO A 212 11.10 24.92 -48.56
C PRO A 212 12.47 24.63 -49.20
N GLN A 213 13.46 25.50 -48.95
CA GLN A 213 14.78 25.39 -49.56
C GLN A 213 15.68 24.31 -48.94
N GLU A 214 15.40 23.87 -47.73
CA GLU A 214 16.17 22.79 -47.10
C GLU A 214 15.63 21.36 -47.37
N GLN A 215 14.45 21.25 -47.97
CA GLN A 215 13.88 19.97 -48.39
C GLN A 215 14.15 19.65 -49.87
N LYS A 216 15.17 20.25 -50.48
CA LYS A 216 15.60 19.73 -51.78
C LYS A 216 16.02 18.29 -51.60
N SER A 217 15.21 17.39 -52.16
CA SER A 217 15.47 15.96 -52.15
C SER A 217 16.95 15.72 -52.47
N PHE A 218 17.58 14.79 -51.77
CA PHE A 218 18.96 14.35 -52.02
C PHE A 218 19.24 14.22 -53.52
N PHE A 219 18.30 13.71 -54.30
CA PHE A 219 18.34 13.60 -55.73
C PHE A 219 18.42 14.97 -56.46
N ALA A 220 17.72 15.97 -55.98
CA ALA A 220 17.78 17.30 -56.57
C ALA A 220 19.12 18.02 -56.30
N LYS A 221 19.81 17.67 -55.23
CA LYS A 221 21.13 18.26 -54.90
C LYS A 221 22.27 17.52 -55.59
N TYR A 222 22.16 16.20 -55.80
CA TYR A 222 23.25 15.35 -56.27
C TYR A 222 22.96 14.71 -57.65
N TRP A 223 21.91 15.16 -58.38
CA TRP A 223 21.51 14.60 -59.69
C TRP A 223 22.65 14.59 -60.71
N TYR A 224 23.51 15.63 -60.69
CA TYR A 224 24.65 15.72 -61.59
C TYR A 224 25.73 14.66 -61.30
N LEU A 225 25.90 14.25 -60.03
CA LEU A 225 26.81 13.18 -59.70
C LEU A 225 26.27 11.82 -60.12
N ILE A 226 24.96 11.63 -60.00
CA ILE A 226 24.27 10.43 -60.44
C ILE A 226 24.38 10.32 -61.97
N LEU A 227 24.13 11.44 -62.68
CA LEU A 227 24.27 11.49 -64.13
C LEU A 227 25.72 11.24 -64.58
N GLY A 228 26.69 11.89 -63.94
CA GLY A 228 28.11 11.69 -64.21
C GLY A 228 28.58 10.23 -63.98
N GLY A 229 28.12 9.61 -62.90
CA GLY A 229 28.37 8.20 -62.61
C GLY A 229 27.77 7.25 -63.66
N ALA A 230 26.55 7.55 -64.12
CA ALA A 230 25.88 6.76 -65.15
C ALA A 230 26.64 6.85 -66.51
N ILE A 231 27.07 8.07 -66.90
CA ILE A 231 27.88 8.31 -68.14
C ILE A 231 29.21 7.56 -67.99
N PHE A 232 29.89 7.66 -66.86
CA PHE A 232 31.15 6.98 -66.61
C PHE A 232 31.01 5.46 -66.77
N LEU A 233 29.97 4.85 -66.21
CA LEU A 233 29.66 3.44 -66.37
C LEU A 233 29.38 3.04 -67.82
N MET A 234 28.67 3.90 -68.59
CA MET A 234 28.45 3.66 -70.02
C MET A 234 29.73 3.66 -70.81
N VAL A 235 30.60 4.62 -70.57
CA VAL A 235 31.89 4.73 -71.30
C VAL A 235 32.81 3.55 -70.93
N THR A 236 32.89 3.14 -69.65
CA THR A 236 33.74 2.02 -69.25
C THR A 236 33.21 0.69 -69.77
N ASN A 237 31.88 0.53 -69.83
CA ASN A 237 31.26 -0.70 -70.34
C ASN A 237 31.32 -0.82 -71.86
N SER A 238 31.45 0.34 -72.56
CA SER A 238 31.63 0.35 -74.03
C SER A 238 33.08 0.08 -74.45
N ALA A 239 34.05 0.11 -73.49
CA ALA A 239 35.46 -0.11 -73.74
C ALA A 239 35.90 -1.58 -73.59
N THR A 240 34.99 -2.47 -73.35
CA THR A 240 35.33 -3.93 -73.27
C THR A 240 35.13 -4.53 -74.66
N PRO A 241 36.20 -4.99 -75.38
CA PRO A 241 36.05 -5.68 -76.64
C PRO A 241 35.36 -7.04 -76.42
N PRO A 242 34.59 -7.52 -77.39
CA PRO A 242 33.98 -8.88 -77.29
C PRO A 242 35.09 -9.90 -77.37
N ALA A 243 35.32 -10.64 -76.30
CA ALA A 243 36.14 -11.86 -76.33
C ALA A 243 35.45 -12.85 -77.24
N GLY A 244 36.16 -13.15 -78.35
CA GLY A 244 35.75 -14.06 -79.36
C GLY A 244 35.51 -15.45 -78.86
N GLY A 245 34.51 -16.10 -79.46
CA GLY A 245 34.27 -17.48 -79.29
C GLY A 245 35.33 -18.33 -79.95
N ASP A 246 35.66 -19.41 -79.36
CA ASP A 246 36.17 -20.56 -80.06
C ASP A 246 35.40 -21.78 -79.64
N ARG A 247 34.85 -22.35 -80.69
CA ARG A 247 34.37 -23.74 -80.74
C ARG A 247 35.54 -24.65 -80.57
N GLU A 248 35.45 -25.75 -79.87
CA GLU A 248 35.88 -27.03 -80.45
C GLU A 248 35.11 -28.18 -79.87
N GLN A 249 34.74 -29.05 -80.81
CA GLN A 249 34.18 -30.36 -80.74
C GLN A 249 35.22 -31.38 -80.19
N SER A 250 34.81 -32.30 -79.41
CA SER A 250 34.89 -33.77 -79.59
C SER A 250 34.17 -34.46 -78.47
#